data_cd78206f50a259afe233fdd6b1495101
#
_entry.id   cd78206f50a259afe233fdd6b1495101
#
_cell.length_a   1.000
_cell.length_b   1.000
_cell.length_c   1.000
_cell.angle_alpha   90.00
_cell.angle_beta   90.00
_cell.angle_gamma   90.00
#
_symmetry.space_group_name_H-M   'P 1'
#
loop_
_entity.id
_entity.type
_entity.pdbx_description
1 polymer ?
#
loop_
_entity_poly.entity_id
_entity_poly.type
_entity_poly.pdbx_seq_one_letter_code
_entity_poly.pdbx_strand_id
1 'polypeptide(L)'
;MTFDINDKTAIITYEGSDTIGRPFLDEIIFNYKSFSSLNIIIDLTPMKSVLFKHIHDFTELASRHKEQSDKSFVIVSGPIALRLLPDGLNVVPTLHEALDTIEIEEIERDLGF
;
A
#
# COMPACT_ATOMS: atom_id res chain seq x y z
N MET A 1 6.84 8.47 -9.82
CA MET A 1 6.67 8.03 -8.44
C MET A 1 7.99 8.06 -7.70
N THR A 2 7.95 8.28 -6.42
CA THR A 2 9.13 8.18 -5.55
C THR A 2 8.96 6.98 -4.65
N PHE A 3 10.04 6.26 -4.44
CA PHE A 3 10.00 5.22 -3.43
C PHE A 3 11.24 5.27 -2.57
N ASP A 4 11.09 4.83 -1.33
CA ASP A 4 12.14 4.80 -0.35
C ASP A 4 12.09 3.45 0.34
N ILE A 5 13.24 2.87 0.61
CA ILE A 5 13.31 1.58 1.30
C ILE A 5 13.83 1.82 2.70
N ASN A 6 13.02 1.49 3.68
CA ASN A 6 13.35 1.62 5.08
C ASN A 6 13.28 0.24 5.71
N ASP A 7 14.43 -0.35 6.01
CA ASP A 7 14.56 -1.71 6.52
C ASP A 7 13.93 -2.69 5.53
N LYS A 8 12.85 -3.37 5.89
CA LYS A 8 12.20 -4.38 5.05
C LYS A 8 10.96 -3.84 4.35
N THR A 9 10.80 -2.53 4.29
CA THR A 9 9.58 -1.90 3.79
C THR A 9 9.89 -0.91 2.69
N ALA A 10 9.19 -1.04 1.57
CA ALA A 10 9.22 -0.07 0.49
C ALA A 10 8.06 0.90 0.67
N ILE A 11 8.36 2.19 0.76
CA ILE A 11 7.36 3.24 0.86
C ILE A 11 7.28 3.91 -0.49
N ILE A 12 6.17 3.70 -1.19
CA ILE A 12 5.95 4.21 -2.53
C ILE A 12 4.99 5.38 -2.45
N THR A 13 5.50 6.59 -2.76
CA THR A 13 4.72 7.81 -2.61
C THR A 13 4.24 8.30 -3.96
N TYR A 14 2.95 8.63 -4.01
CA TYR A 14 2.36 9.28 -5.17
C TYR A 14 2.86 10.71 -5.27
N GLU A 15 3.42 11.07 -6.42
CA GLU A 15 3.93 12.43 -6.65
C GLU A 15 3.15 13.20 -7.70
N GLY A 16 2.24 12.56 -8.39
CA GLY A 16 1.50 13.22 -9.44
C GLY A 16 0.67 14.35 -8.91
N SER A 17 0.67 15.46 -9.62
CA SER A 17 -0.16 16.61 -9.25
C SER A 17 -1.58 16.46 -9.78
N ASP A 18 -1.79 15.55 -10.72
CA ASP A 18 -3.01 15.54 -11.51
C ASP A 18 -3.94 14.39 -11.19
N THR A 19 -3.70 13.28 -11.79
CA THR A 19 -4.59 12.15 -11.68
C THR A 19 -3.86 10.94 -11.17
N ILE A 20 -4.47 10.32 -10.21
CA ILE A 20 -4.16 8.97 -9.89
C ILE A 20 -4.94 8.09 -10.81
N GLY A 21 -4.56 6.91 -10.91
CA GLY A 21 -5.28 5.92 -11.64
C GLY A 21 -4.30 4.96 -12.24
N ARG A 22 -4.64 4.43 -13.39
CA ARG A 22 -3.83 3.39 -14.02
C ARG A 22 -2.36 3.76 -14.22
N PRO A 23 -2.00 5.00 -14.61
CA PRO A 23 -0.58 5.31 -14.79
C PRO A 23 0.27 5.10 -13.56
N PHE A 24 -0.22 5.47 -12.39
CA PHE A 24 0.52 5.27 -11.14
C PHE A 24 0.60 3.78 -10.79
N LEU A 25 -0.52 3.10 -10.86
CA LEU A 25 -0.56 1.66 -10.57
C LEU A 25 0.31 0.88 -11.56
N ASP A 26 0.24 1.21 -12.85
CA ASP A 26 1.02 0.54 -13.87
C ASP A 26 2.52 0.71 -13.63
N GLU A 27 2.94 1.88 -13.17
CA GLU A 27 4.35 2.12 -12.84
C GLU A 27 4.79 1.25 -11.66
N ILE A 28 3.94 1.11 -10.65
CA ILE A 28 4.23 0.24 -9.52
C ILE A 28 4.34 -1.21 -9.99
N ILE A 29 3.41 -1.67 -10.80
CA ILE A 29 3.42 -3.04 -11.33
C ILE A 29 4.68 -3.28 -12.16
N PHE A 30 5.05 -2.32 -13.00
CA PHE A 30 6.25 -2.42 -13.82
C PHE A 30 7.51 -2.59 -12.96
N ASN A 31 7.56 -1.94 -11.81
CA ASN A 31 8.71 -1.98 -10.92
C ASN A 31 8.56 -3.01 -9.79
N TYR A 32 7.53 -3.84 -9.85
CA TYR A 32 7.18 -4.71 -8.73
C TYR A 32 8.32 -5.63 -8.28
N LYS A 33 9.15 -6.10 -9.22
CA LYS A 33 10.27 -6.98 -8.87
C LYS A 33 11.22 -6.35 -7.86
N SER A 34 11.32 -5.02 -7.88
CA SER A 34 12.18 -4.30 -6.93
C SER A 34 11.62 -4.33 -5.52
N PHE A 35 10.33 -4.58 -5.36
CA PHE A 35 9.65 -4.53 -4.05
C PHE A 35 9.11 -5.88 -3.60
N SER A 36 9.19 -6.91 -4.43
CA SER A 36 8.45 -8.15 -4.21
C SER A 36 8.84 -8.90 -2.94
N SER A 37 10.04 -8.67 -2.43
CA SER A 37 10.51 -9.32 -1.20
C SER A 37 10.32 -8.44 0.04
N LEU A 38 9.66 -7.29 -0.11
CA LEU A 38 9.53 -6.30 0.94
C LEU A 38 8.06 -6.10 1.31
N ASN A 39 7.82 -5.58 2.51
CA ASN A 39 6.51 -5.01 2.82
C ASN A 39 6.32 -3.76 1.96
N ILE A 40 5.10 -3.46 1.58
CA ILE A 40 4.80 -2.33 0.70
C ILE A 40 3.83 -1.38 1.39
N ILE A 41 4.17 -0.10 1.39
CA ILE A 41 3.26 0.97 1.78
C ILE A 41 3.05 1.86 0.56
N ILE A 42 1.79 2.07 0.20
CA ILE A 42 1.41 3.00 -0.86
C ILE A 42 0.92 4.28 -0.19
N ASP A 43 1.69 5.34 -0.32
CA ASP A 43 1.36 6.62 0.33
C ASP A 43 0.64 7.54 -0.65
N LEU A 44 -0.66 7.71 -0.44
CA LEU A 44 -1.51 8.57 -1.24
C LEU A 44 -1.77 9.93 -0.60
N THR A 45 -1.09 10.24 0.51
CA THR A 45 -1.35 11.51 1.22
C THR A 45 -1.08 12.76 0.38
N PRO A 46 -0.12 12.78 -0.58
CA PRO A 46 0.02 13.95 -1.44
C PRO A 46 -1.15 14.18 -2.39
N MET A 47 -2.03 13.22 -2.52
CA MET A 47 -3.18 13.36 -3.38
C MET A 47 -4.26 14.18 -2.70
N LYS A 48 -4.76 15.21 -3.39
CA LYS A 48 -5.74 16.12 -2.80
C LYS A 48 -7.11 15.49 -2.58
N SER A 49 -7.49 14.56 -3.44
CA SER A 49 -8.80 13.93 -3.34
C SER A 49 -8.69 12.48 -3.74
N VAL A 50 -8.74 11.58 -2.77
CA VAL A 50 -8.70 10.15 -3.02
C VAL A 50 -10.12 9.62 -3.08
N LEU A 51 -10.46 9.01 -4.23
CA LEU A 51 -11.76 8.38 -4.41
C LEU A 51 -11.66 6.90 -4.09
N PHE A 52 -12.78 6.33 -3.65
CA PHE A 52 -12.86 4.91 -3.34
C PHE A 52 -12.33 4.03 -4.48
N LYS A 53 -12.67 4.37 -5.73
CA LYS A 53 -12.24 3.59 -6.89
C LYS A 53 -10.72 3.53 -7.04
N HIS A 54 -10.02 4.58 -6.63
CA HIS A 54 -8.55 4.62 -6.69
C HIS A 54 -7.94 3.58 -5.77
N ILE A 55 -8.50 3.44 -4.58
CA ILE A 55 -8.05 2.48 -3.60
C ILE A 55 -8.42 1.06 -4.04
N HIS A 56 -9.63 0.90 -4.59
CA HIS A 56 -10.10 -0.39 -5.06
C HIS A 56 -9.18 -0.97 -6.14
N ASP A 57 -8.58 -0.13 -6.97
CA ASP A 57 -7.68 -0.57 -8.04
C ASP A 57 -6.44 -1.31 -7.51
N PHE A 58 -6.08 -1.12 -6.24
CA PHE A 58 -4.95 -1.80 -5.64
C PHE A 58 -5.28 -3.18 -5.07
N THR A 59 -6.54 -3.58 -5.08
CA THR A 59 -6.97 -4.81 -4.42
C THR A 59 -6.26 -6.05 -4.98
N GLU A 60 -6.17 -6.15 -6.29
CA GLU A 60 -5.54 -7.31 -6.92
C GLU A 60 -4.04 -7.36 -6.61
N LEU A 61 -3.36 -6.23 -6.68
CA LEU A 61 -1.94 -6.18 -6.38
C LEU A 61 -1.67 -6.53 -4.92
N ALA A 62 -2.49 -6.02 -4.01
CA ALA A 62 -2.36 -6.30 -2.59
C ALA A 62 -2.55 -7.78 -2.29
N SER A 63 -3.58 -8.39 -2.88
CA SER A 63 -3.85 -9.82 -2.71
C SER A 63 -2.69 -10.66 -3.21
N ARG A 64 -2.22 -10.36 -4.39
CA ARG A 64 -1.12 -11.10 -5.02
C ARG A 64 0.15 -10.99 -4.20
N HIS A 65 0.44 -9.79 -3.68
CA HIS A 65 1.62 -9.58 -2.88
C HIS A 65 1.59 -10.40 -1.59
N LYS A 66 0.44 -10.41 -0.91
CA LYS A 66 0.28 -11.20 0.30
C LYS A 66 0.41 -12.69 0.05
N GLU A 67 -0.17 -13.17 -1.04
CA GLU A 67 -0.15 -14.60 -1.37
C GLU A 67 1.24 -15.09 -1.82
N GLN A 68 1.91 -14.32 -2.65
CA GLN A 68 3.17 -14.74 -3.25
C GLN A 68 4.39 -14.43 -2.40
N SER A 69 4.35 -13.35 -1.64
CA SER A 69 5.52 -12.88 -0.88
C SER A 69 5.37 -13.05 0.62
N ASP A 70 4.16 -13.28 1.10
CA ASP A 70 3.86 -13.33 2.53
C ASP A 70 4.35 -12.08 3.25
N LYS A 71 4.18 -10.93 2.60
CA LYS A 71 4.55 -9.62 3.13
C LYS A 71 3.33 -8.72 3.20
N SER A 72 3.44 -7.65 3.98
CA SER A 72 2.34 -6.73 4.20
C SER A 72 2.18 -5.75 3.05
N PHE A 73 0.94 -5.30 2.84
CA PHE A 73 0.61 -4.28 1.84
C PHE A 73 -0.39 -3.33 2.49
N VAL A 74 0.00 -2.07 2.68
CA VAL A 74 -0.82 -1.09 3.39
C VAL A 74 -0.91 0.18 2.55
N ILE A 75 -2.10 0.78 2.49
CA ILE A 75 -2.33 2.04 1.81
C ILE A 75 -2.51 3.13 2.86
N VAL A 76 -1.82 4.26 2.68
CA VAL A 76 -1.99 5.44 3.50
C VAL A 76 -2.79 6.45 2.70
N SER A 77 -3.94 6.85 3.23
CA SER A 77 -4.84 7.78 2.56
C SER A 77 -5.49 8.68 3.60
N GLY A 78 -5.80 9.91 3.20
CA GLY A 78 -6.61 10.78 4.02
C GLY A 78 -8.00 10.21 4.27
N PRO A 79 -8.87 10.97 4.90
CA PRO A 79 -10.18 10.46 5.30
C PRO A 79 -10.97 9.86 4.15
N ILE A 80 -11.44 8.65 4.34
CA ILE A 80 -12.29 7.94 3.40
C ILE A 80 -13.26 7.08 4.20
N ALA A 81 -14.46 6.88 3.66
CA ALA A 81 -15.46 6.07 4.34
C ALA A 81 -15.03 4.61 4.38
N LEU A 82 -14.67 4.11 5.56
CA LEU A 82 -14.16 2.75 5.72
C LEU A 82 -15.11 1.68 5.20
N ARG A 83 -16.42 1.92 5.32
CA ARG A 83 -17.43 0.95 4.84
C ARG A 83 -17.41 0.76 3.32
N LEU A 84 -16.76 1.68 2.59
CA LEU A 84 -16.67 1.60 1.13
C LEU A 84 -15.39 0.91 0.66
N LEU A 85 -14.52 0.52 1.59
CA LEU A 85 -13.25 -0.09 1.25
C LEU A 85 -13.41 -1.58 0.99
N PRO A 86 -12.63 -2.14 0.05
CA PRO A 86 -12.66 -3.58 -0.21
C PRO A 86 -12.19 -4.36 1.02
N ASP A 87 -12.76 -5.54 1.21
CA ASP A 87 -12.31 -6.44 2.26
C ASP A 87 -10.87 -6.88 2.00
N GLY A 88 -10.11 -7.06 3.07
CA GLY A 88 -8.75 -7.54 2.98
C GLY A 88 -7.71 -6.49 2.58
N LEU A 89 -8.14 -5.26 2.36
CA LEU A 89 -7.24 -4.17 2.01
C LEU A 89 -7.03 -3.28 3.24
N ASN A 90 -5.80 -3.15 3.69
CA ASN A 90 -5.47 -2.31 4.83
C ASN A 90 -5.29 -0.86 4.39
N VAL A 91 -6.13 0.03 4.89
CA VAL A 91 -6.02 1.46 4.62
C VAL A 91 -5.99 2.20 5.95
N VAL A 92 -4.97 3.02 6.12
CA VAL A 92 -4.75 3.78 7.38
C VAL A 92 -4.53 5.25 7.05
N PRO A 93 -4.78 6.15 8.01
CA PRO A 93 -4.70 7.59 7.71
C PRO A 93 -3.30 8.18 7.77
N THR A 94 -2.32 7.51 8.39
CA THR A 94 -0.97 8.06 8.53
C THR A 94 0.09 7.00 8.23
N LEU A 95 1.27 7.49 7.85
CA LEU A 95 2.42 6.62 7.64
C LEU A 95 2.81 5.91 8.93
N HIS A 96 2.72 6.60 10.06
CA HIS A 96 3.03 6.00 11.36
C HIS A 96 2.16 4.77 11.63
N GLU A 97 0.86 4.89 11.38
CA GLU A 97 -0.05 3.76 11.57
C GLU A 97 0.23 2.63 10.60
N ALA A 98 0.67 2.96 9.36
CA ALA A 98 1.04 1.93 8.40
C ALA A 98 2.26 1.14 8.89
N LEU A 99 3.25 1.81 9.42
CA LEU A 99 4.43 1.15 9.96
C LEU A 99 4.09 0.29 11.17
N ASP A 100 3.21 0.77 12.04
CA ASP A 100 2.74 -0.01 13.18
C ASP A 100 1.99 -1.26 12.74
N THR A 101 1.15 -1.13 11.73
CA THR A 101 0.40 -2.27 11.18
C THR A 101 1.36 -3.35 10.68
N ILE A 102 2.39 -2.94 9.94
CA ILE A 102 3.38 -3.87 9.41
C ILE A 102 4.14 -4.56 10.52
N GLU A 103 4.54 -3.81 11.56
CA GLU A 103 5.24 -4.38 12.69
C GLU A 103 4.41 -5.46 13.38
N ILE A 104 3.12 -5.18 13.60
CA ILE A 104 2.22 -6.15 14.21
C ILE A 104 2.09 -7.39 13.32
N GLU A 105 1.91 -7.20 12.02
CA GLU A 105 1.77 -8.33 11.10
C GLU A 105 3.04 -9.17 11.02
N GLU A 106 4.22 -8.56 11.11
CA GLU A 106 5.46 -9.30 11.13
C GLU A 106 5.59 -10.14 12.39
N ILE A 107 5.20 -9.60 13.54
CA ILE A 107 5.19 -10.35 14.79
C ILE A 107 4.24 -11.54 14.68
N GLU A 108 3.06 -11.32 14.12
CA GLU A 108 2.09 -12.41 13.94
C GLU A 108 2.63 -13.52 13.04
N ARG A 109 3.29 -13.14 11.95
CA ARG A 109 3.90 -14.12 11.04
C ARG A 109 5.00 -14.92 11.73
N ASP A 110 5.83 -14.25 12.55
CA ASP A 110 6.90 -14.91 13.29
C ASP A 110 6.35 -15.89 14.32
N LEU A 111 5.15 -15.62 14.85
CA LEU A 111 4.49 -16.50 15.81
C LEU A 111 3.66 -17.60 15.14
N GLY A 112 3.57 -17.58 13.82
CA GLY A 112 2.83 -18.60 13.08
C GLY A 112 1.32 -18.39 13.01
N PHE A 113 0.86 -17.17 13.22
CA PHE A 113 -0.58 -16.85 13.12
C PHE A 113 -1.00 -16.55 11.70
#